data_a62394576cd5205afdd86b3831013e89
#
_entry.id   a62394576cd5205afdd86b3831013e89
#
_cell.length_a   1.000
_cell.length_b   1.000
_cell.length_c   1.000
_cell.angle_alpha   90.00
_cell.angle_beta   90.00
_cell.angle_gamma   90.00
#
_symmetry.space_group_name_H-M   'P 1'
#
loop_
_entity.id
_entity.type
_entity.pdbx_description
1 polymer ?
#
loop_
_entity_poly.entity_id
_entity_poly.type
_entity_poly.pdbx_seq_one_letter_code
_entity_poly.pdbx_strand_id
1 'polypeptide(L)'
;MVSSLAACGYHLRGKGSFWPPQMKKVCVPVFKNSSGRFELDLKLTRSVINELVARTGVTIEPDKGRADGLLLGDIISFKVQPIAFSSSGAASRYKLTIITSVVFTDLVNQKVLFSDDSFTYVEEYEVAGGVDFESMETQAIDRVAEKFARQLVVNLVEGF
;
A
#
# COMPACT_ATOMS: atom_id res chain seq x y z
N MET A 1 16.18 57.38 -11.77
CA MET A 1 15.06 56.41 -11.78
C MET A 1 15.65 55.01 -11.72
N VAL A 2 15.63 54.40 -10.56
CA VAL A 2 16.12 53.03 -10.37
C VAL A 2 14.93 52.11 -10.28
N SER A 3 14.74 51.23 -11.29
CA SER A 3 13.65 50.30 -11.37
C SER A 3 14.02 49.04 -10.59
N SER A 4 13.39 48.84 -9.42
CA SER A 4 13.53 47.62 -8.62
C SER A 4 12.73 46.47 -9.26
N LEU A 5 13.40 45.51 -9.86
CA LEU A 5 12.81 44.20 -10.24
C LEU A 5 12.63 43.37 -8.97
N ALA A 6 11.37 43.27 -8.52
CA ALA A 6 10.96 42.30 -7.50
C ALA A 6 11.01 40.91 -8.11
N ALA A 7 12.02 40.13 -7.77
CA ALA A 7 12.09 38.70 -8.09
C ALA A 7 11.08 37.96 -7.19
N CYS A 8 9.93 37.54 -7.76
CA CYS A 8 9.04 36.57 -7.14
C CYS A 8 9.79 35.24 -6.97
N GLY A 9 10.25 34.97 -5.76
CA GLY A 9 10.80 33.69 -5.38
C GLY A 9 9.72 32.61 -5.40
N TYR A 10 9.56 31.95 -6.56
CA TYR A 10 8.79 30.71 -6.66
C TYR A 10 9.61 29.60 -6.01
N HIS A 11 9.33 29.30 -4.76
CA HIS A 11 9.81 28.07 -4.13
C HIS A 11 9.08 26.90 -4.82
N LEU A 12 9.71 26.30 -5.80
CA LEU A 12 9.42 24.94 -6.21
C LEU A 12 9.56 24.07 -4.95
N ARG A 13 8.42 23.68 -4.38
CA ARG A 13 8.35 22.65 -3.38
C ARG A 13 8.87 21.39 -4.06
N GLY A 14 10.17 21.14 -3.95
CA GLY A 14 10.79 19.95 -4.49
C GLY A 14 10.04 18.74 -3.96
N LYS A 15 9.72 17.78 -4.83
CA LYS A 15 9.29 16.44 -4.46
C LYS A 15 10.47 15.78 -3.74
N GLY A 16 10.73 16.19 -2.49
CA GLY A 16 11.68 15.51 -1.63
C GLY A 16 11.04 14.18 -1.23
N SER A 17 11.67 13.08 -1.60
CA SER A 17 11.34 11.79 -1.00
C SER A 17 11.38 11.96 0.52
N PHE A 18 10.27 11.68 1.19
CA PHE A 18 10.18 11.72 2.66
C PHE A 18 10.98 10.58 3.30
N TRP A 19 11.53 9.68 2.49
CA TRP A 19 12.29 8.54 2.97
C TRP A 19 13.61 8.99 3.63
N PRO A 20 13.82 8.64 4.92
CA PRO A 20 15.04 9.04 5.63
C PRO A 20 16.27 8.39 5.00
N PRO A 21 17.32 9.18 4.62
CA PRO A 21 18.48 8.63 3.93
C PRO A 21 19.29 7.63 4.76
N GLN A 22 19.17 7.68 6.09
CA GLN A 22 19.80 6.73 7.02
C GLN A 22 19.06 5.39 7.11
N MET A 23 17.81 5.31 6.69
CA MET A 23 16.99 4.11 6.76
C MET A 23 17.34 3.14 5.64
N LYS A 24 18.17 2.16 5.96
CA LYS A 24 18.67 1.15 4.99
C LYS A 24 18.12 -0.23 5.22
N LYS A 25 17.72 -0.55 6.45
CA LYS A 25 17.20 -1.85 6.84
C LYS A 25 15.80 -1.71 7.42
N VAL A 26 14.82 -2.38 6.82
CA VAL A 26 13.43 -2.32 7.28
C VAL A 26 12.95 -3.72 7.64
N CYS A 27 12.39 -3.85 8.83
CA CYS A 27 11.67 -5.05 9.25
C CYS A 27 10.20 -4.91 8.82
N VAL A 28 9.73 -5.90 8.08
CA VAL A 28 8.32 -6.01 7.66
C VAL A 28 7.83 -7.41 8.05
N PRO A 29 7.32 -7.60 9.27
CA PRO A 29 6.69 -8.85 9.65
C PRO A 29 5.48 -9.13 8.77
N VAL A 30 5.07 -10.40 8.67
CA VAL A 30 3.82 -10.75 8.00
C VAL A 30 2.69 -9.95 8.65
N PHE A 31 1.89 -9.29 7.82
CA PHE A 31 0.75 -8.49 8.27
C PHE A 31 -0.22 -9.37 9.06
N LYS A 32 -0.75 -8.83 10.15
CA LYS A 32 -1.82 -9.49 10.86
C LYS A 32 -3.07 -9.54 9.97
N ASN A 33 -3.80 -10.64 10.01
CA ASN A 33 -4.98 -10.84 9.19
C ASN A 33 -6.22 -11.02 10.07
N SER A 34 -6.94 -9.95 10.28
CA SER A 34 -8.21 -9.92 10.99
C SER A 34 -9.42 -10.02 10.05
N SER A 35 -9.18 -10.06 8.71
CA SER A 35 -10.25 -10.09 7.70
C SER A 35 -10.88 -11.47 7.49
N GLY A 36 -10.21 -12.53 7.92
CA GLY A 36 -10.63 -13.92 7.70
C GLY A 36 -10.36 -14.45 6.28
N ARG A 37 -9.83 -13.64 5.35
CA ARG A 37 -9.48 -14.11 3.99
C ARG A 37 -8.15 -14.86 4.02
N PHE A 38 -8.18 -16.13 3.60
CA PHE A 38 -7.01 -17.01 3.57
C PHE A 38 -5.88 -16.44 2.69
N GLU A 39 -4.63 -16.56 3.13
CA GLU A 39 -3.39 -16.13 2.46
C GLU A 39 -3.29 -14.64 2.08
N LEU A 40 -4.26 -13.80 2.43
CA LEU A 40 -4.24 -12.39 2.07
C LEU A 40 -3.06 -11.64 2.73
N ASP A 41 -2.75 -11.99 3.97
CA ASP A 41 -1.60 -11.50 4.73
C ASP A 41 -0.27 -11.76 4.02
N LEU A 42 -0.06 -12.98 3.56
CA LEU A 42 1.16 -13.36 2.83
C LEU A 42 1.28 -12.61 1.50
N LYS A 43 0.17 -12.52 0.75
CA LYS A 43 0.15 -11.84 -0.55
C LYS A 43 0.41 -10.34 -0.42
N LEU A 44 -0.29 -9.66 0.49
CA LEU A 44 -0.09 -8.24 0.73
C LEU A 44 1.31 -7.94 1.26
N THR A 45 1.78 -8.68 2.26
CA THR A 45 3.12 -8.48 2.83
C THR A 45 4.21 -8.63 1.77
N ARG A 46 4.14 -9.69 0.96
CA ARG A 46 5.12 -9.92 -0.12
C ARG A 46 5.11 -8.78 -1.13
N SER A 47 3.94 -8.34 -1.56
CA SER A 47 3.82 -7.24 -2.53
C SER A 47 4.35 -5.92 -1.95
N VAL A 48 4.07 -5.64 -0.67
CA VAL A 48 4.59 -4.45 0.02
C VAL A 48 6.11 -4.50 0.15
N ILE A 49 6.68 -5.64 0.51
CA ILE A 49 8.13 -5.83 0.57
C ILE A 49 8.77 -5.56 -0.80
N ASN A 50 8.23 -6.18 -1.87
CA ASN A 50 8.76 -6.03 -3.22
C ASN A 50 8.73 -4.55 -3.68
N GLU A 51 7.61 -3.87 -3.48
CA GLU A 51 7.45 -2.46 -3.86
C GLU A 51 8.36 -1.54 -3.02
N LEU A 52 8.48 -1.81 -1.72
CA LEU A 52 9.33 -1.04 -0.81
C LEU A 52 10.80 -1.13 -1.23
N VAL A 53 11.29 -2.33 -1.48
CA VAL A 53 12.66 -2.56 -1.96
C VAL A 53 12.89 -1.90 -3.32
N ALA A 54 11.95 -2.05 -4.25
CA ALA A 54 12.07 -1.48 -5.59
C ALA A 54 12.12 0.06 -5.59
N ARG A 55 11.37 0.71 -4.70
CA ARG A 55 11.32 2.19 -4.65
C ARG A 55 12.40 2.83 -3.80
N THR A 56 12.79 2.19 -2.73
CA THR A 56 13.67 2.82 -1.73
C THR A 56 15.09 2.24 -1.72
N GLY A 57 15.27 1.04 -2.29
CA GLY A 57 16.54 0.33 -2.25
C GLY A 57 16.90 -0.24 -0.87
N VAL A 58 15.95 -0.29 0.07
CA VAL A 58 16.21 -0.84 1.41
C VAL A 58 16.44 -2.35 1.36
N THR A 59 17.16 -2.85 2.34
CA THR A 59 17.29 -4.29 2.61
C THR A 59 16.26 -4.70 3.65
N ILE A 60 15.61 -5.84 3.42
CA ILE A 60 14.69 -6.41 4.41
C ILE A 60 15.49 -7.12 5.50
N GLU A 61 15.29 -6.70 6.73
CA GLU A 61 15.90 -7.27 7.93
C GLU A 61 14.83 -7.99 8.75
N PRO A 62 14.90 -9.33 8.87
CA PRO A 62 13.91 -10.09 9.64
C PRO A 62 13.92 -9.79 11.15
N ASP A 63 15.08 -9.41 11.67
CA ASP A 63 15.26 -9.10 13.08
C ASP A 63 14.99 -7.62 13.35
N LYS A 64 13.90 -7.32 14.05
CA LYS A 64 13.54 -5.97 14.48
C LYS A 64 14.68 -5.27 15.24
N GLY A 65 15.47 -6.02 16.02
CA GLY A 65 16.57 -5.45 16.81
C GLY A 65 17.74 -4.94 15.97
N ARG A 66 17.80 -5.31 14.68
CA ARG A 66 18.85 -4.92 13.72
C ARG A 66 18.33 -4.04 12.58
N ALA A 67 17.06 -3.73 12.59
CA ALA A 67 16.42 -2.89 11.59
C ALA A 67 16.45 -1.41 11.99
N ASP A 68 16.52 -0.53 11.00
CA ASP A 68 16.40 0.92 11.17
C ASP A 68 14.94 1.35 11.23
N GLY A 69 14.05 0.63 10.54
CA GLY A 69 12.62 0.89 10.48
C GLY A 69 11.78 -0.36 10.67
N LEU A 70 10.54 -0.16 11.12
CA LEU A 70 9.55 -1.21 11.32
C LEU A 70 8.24 -0.83 10.65
N LEU A 71 7.78 -1.63 9.70
CA LEU A 71 6.47 -1.50 9.07
C LEU A 71 5.54 -2.59 9.59
N LEU A 72 4.49 -2.19 10.28
CA LEU A 72 3.45 -3.07 10.77
C LEU A 72 2.15 -2.84 9.98
N GLY A 73 1.43 -3.92 9.69
CA GLY A 73 0.11 -3.88 9.08
C GLY A 73 -0.85 -4.85 9.76
N ASP A 74 -2.13 -4.45 9.87
CA ASP A 74 -3.24 -5.33 10.27
C ASP A 74 -4.35 -5.20 9.22
N ILE A 75 -4.66 -6.28 8.51
CA ILE A 75 -5.74 -6.32 7.52
C ILE A 75 -7.05 -6.47 8.28
N ILE A 76 -7.77 -5.36 8.43
CA ILE A 76 -9.00 -5.27 9.23
C ILE A 76 -10.17 -5.89 8.48
N SER A 77 -10.26 -5.64 7.17
CA SER A 77 -11.41 -6.05 6.37
C SER A 77 -11.02 -6.33 4.92
N PHE A 78 -11.63 -7.39 4.38
CA PHE A 78 -11.63 -7.72 2.96
C PHE A 78 -13.07 -7.98 2.53
N LYS A 79 -13.55 -7.24 1.52
CA LYS A 79 -14.92 -7.38 1.01
C LYS A 79 -14.93 -7.41 -0.51
N VAL A 80 -15.72 -8.32 -1.06
CA VAL A 80 -16.04 -8.37 -2.49
C VAL A 80 -17.54 -8.27 -2.64
N GLN A 81 -18.00 -7.32 -3.43
CA GLN A 81 -19.44 -7.04 -3.62
C GLN A 81 -19.76 -6.88 -5.10
N PRO A 82 -20.82 -7.52 -5.61
CA PRO A 82 -21.30 -7.24 -6.96
C PRO A 82 -21.86 -5.82 -7.04
N ILE A 83 -21.48 -5.09 -8.09
CA ILE A 83 -21.92 -3.70 -8.32
C ILE A 83 -22.61 -3.49 -9.66
N ALA A 84 -22.58 -4.49 -10.56
CA ALA A 84 -23.35 -4.50 -11.80
C ALA A 84 -23.78 -5.92 -12.17
N PHE A 85 -24.88 -6.01 -12.91
CA PHE A 85 -25.46 -7.27 -13.36
C PHE A 85 -25.68 -7.24 -14.87
N SER A 86 -25.55 -8.39 -15.51
CA SER A 86 -25.86 -8.60 -16.92
C SER A 86 -27.37 -8.65 -17.16
N SER A 87 -27.79 -8.64 -18.41
CA SER A 87 -29.21 -8.83 -18.81
C SER A 87 -29.77 -10.19 -18.39
N SER A 88 -28.94 -11.20 -18.15
CA SER A 88 -29.30 -12.49 -17.61
C SER A 88 -29.40 -12.54 -16.08
N GLY A 89 -29.13 -11.43 -15.38
CA GLY A 89 -29.16 -11.34 -13.92
C GLY A 89 -27.90 -11.85 -13.22
N ALA A 90 -26.87 -12.28 -13.97
CA ALA A 90 -25.59 -12.66 -13.38
C ALA A 90 -24.73 -11.40 -13.07
N ALA A 91 -23.98 -11.43 -11.97
CA ALA A 91 -23.08 -10.33 -11.65
C ALA A 91 -21.99 -10.22 -12.72
N SER A 92 -21.78 -9.00 -13.24
CA SER A 92 -20.84 -8.69 -14.32
C SER A 92 -19.69 -7.82 -13.88
N ARG A 93 -19.82 -7.10 -12.73
CA ARG A 93 -18.76 -6.29 -12.15
C ARG A 93 -18.78 -6.41 -10.63
N TYR A 94 -17.60 -6.48 -10.05
CA TYR A 94 -17.40 -6.55 -8.61
C TYR A 94 -16.52 -5.40 -8.13
N LYS A 95 -16.77 -4.96 -6.90
CA LYS A 95 -15.92 -4.04 -6.15
C LYS A 95 -15.25 -4.81 -5.02
N LEU A 96 -13.93 -4.76 -4.98
CA LEU A 96 -13.10 -5.30 -3.93
C LEU A 96 -12.62 -4.14 -3.05
N THR A 97 -12.75 -4.29 -1.74
CA THR A 97 -12.30 -3.30 -0.77
C THR A 97 -11.42 -3.97 0.28
N ILE A 98 -10.22 -3.42 0.50
CA ILE A 98 -9.30 -3.80 1.58
C ILE A 98 -9.17 -2.62 2.52
N ILE A 99 -9.32 -2.86 3.83
CA ILE A 99 -9.04 -1.89 4.87
C ILE A 99 -7.93 -2.44 5.75
N THR A 100 -6.89 -1.63 5.96
CA THR A 100 -5.69 -2.03 6.69
C THR A 100 -5.28 -0.92 7.65
N SER A 101 -4.96 -1.25 8.90
CA SER A 101 -4.21 -0.35 9.77
C SER A 101 -2.73 -0.52 9.48
N VAL A 102 -2.01 0.58 9.29
CA VAL A 102 -0.58 0.58 8.95
C VAL A 102 0.17 1.56 9.82
N VAL A 103 1.29 1.12 10.39
CA VAL A 103 2.19 1.97 11.17
C VAL A 103 3.62 1.75 10.69
N PHE A 104 4.31 2.84 10.35
CA PHE A 104 5.72 2.83 10.01
C PHE A 104 6.52 3.67 11.01
N THR A 105 7.49 3.03 11.66
CA THR A 105 8.27 3.61 12.75
C THR A 105 9.75 3.62 12.39
N ASP A 106 10.41 4.76 12.58
CA ASP A 106 11.86 4.88 12.66
C ASP A 106 12.31 4.34 14.02
N LEU A 107 13.01 3.22 14.02
CA LEU A 107 13.47 2.55 15.26
C LEU A 107 14.72 3.23 15.84
N VAL A 108 15.49 3.92 15.02
CA VAL A 108 16.71 4.64 15.46
C VAL A 108 16.33 5.89 16.27
N ASN A 109 15.36 6.66 15.74
CA ASN A 109 14.90 7.89 16.39
C ASN A 109 13.64 7.69 17.25
N GLN A 110 13.10 6.47 17.30
CA GLN A 110 11.87 6.12 18.03
C GLN A 110 10.66 6.99 17.64
N LYS A 111 10.55 7.30 16.36
CA LYS A 111 9.52 8.20 15.83
C LYS A 111 8.60 7.46 14.86
N VAL A 112 7.28 7.64 15.03
CA VAL A 112 6.31 7.20 14.03
C VAL A 112 6.41 8.16 12.83
N LEU A 113 6.72 7.60 11.66
CA LEU A 113 6.84 8.35 10.41
C LEU A 113 5.53 8.36 9.63
N PHE A 114 4.75 7.30 9.76
CA PHE A 114 3.44 7.14 9.12
C PHE A 114 2.52 6.33 10.02
N SER A 115 1.26 6.73 10.10
CA SER A 115 0.19 5.97 10.76
C SER A 115 -1.13 6.25 10.08
N ASP A 116 -1.82 5.19 9.66
CA ASP A 116 -3.17 5.25 9.13
C ASP A 116 -3.94 4.03 9.64
N ASP A 117 -4.95 4.26 10.46
CA ASP A 117 -5.74 3.19 11.08
C ASP A 117 -6.80 2.59 10.15
N SER A 118 -7.01 3.21 8.99
CA SER A 118 -8.05 2.82 8.03
C SER A 118 -7.65 3.01 6.58
N PHE A 119 -6.37 2.78 6.27
CA PHE A 119 -5.88 2.82 4.89
C PHE A 119 -6.73 1.92 4.00
N THR A 120 -7.46 2.55 3.08
CA THR A 120 -8.47 1.88 2.26
C THR A 120 -8.01 1.80 0.82
N TYR A 121 -8.02 0.60 0.27
CA TYR A 121 -7.81 0.33 -1.14
C TYR A 121 -9.08 -0.23 -1.78
N VAL A 122 -9.45 0.30 -2.93
CA VAL A 122 -10.64 -0.13 -3.68
C VAL A 122 -10.24 -0.44 -5.13
N GLU A 123 -10.68 -1.58 -5.63
CA GLU A 123 -10.54 -2.00 -7.03
C GLU A 123 -11.86 -2.51 -7.57
N GLU A 124 -12.17 -2.16 -8.80
CA GLU A 124 -13.28 -2.75 -9.53
C GLU A 124 -12.75 -3.67 -10.62
N TYR A 125 -13.40 -4.82 -10.81
CA TYR A 125 -13.06 -5.75 -11.89
C TYR A 125 -14.29 -6.32 -12.54
N GLU A 126 -14.20 -6.56 -13.84
CA GLU A 126 -15.26 -7.17 -14.65
C GLU A 126 -15.05 -8.68 -14.71
N VAL A 127 -16.16 -9.42 -14.68
CA VAL A 127 -16.20 -10.87 -14.85
C VAL A 127 -16.83 -11.16 -16.19
N ALA A 128 -16.07 -11.75 -17.11
CA ALA A 128 -16.61 -12.24 -18.38
C ALA A 128 -17.53 -13.42 -18.11
N GLY A 129 -18.67 -13.45 -18.78
CA GLY A 129 -19.65 -14.54 -18.61
C GLY A 129 -19.03 -15.91 -18.89
N GLY A 130 -19.29 -16.87 -18.00
CA GLY A 130 -18.84 -18.26 -18.17
C GLY A 130 -17.48 -18.60 -17.55
N VAL A 131 -16.83 -17.68 -16.86
CA VAL A 131 -15.58 -17.95 -16.11
C VAL A 131 -15.92 -18.25 -14.66
N ASP A 132 -15.24 -19.25 -14.08
CA ASP A 132 -15.35 -19.57 -12.67
C ASP A 132 -14.88 -18.40 -11.80
N PHE A 133 -15.77 -17.93 -10.91
CA PHE A 133 -15.56 -16.80 -10.04
C PHE A 133 -14.33 -17.01 -9.14
N GLU A 134 -14.10 -18.22 -8.63
CA GLU A 134 -13.00 -18.53 -7.70
C GLU A 134 -11.64 -18.40 -8.36
N SER A 135 -11.49 -18.86 -9.61
CA SER A 135 -10.26 -18.69 -10.40
C SER A 135 -9.99 -17.23 -10.72
N MET A 136 -11.00 -16.47 -11.08
CA MET A 136 -10.91 -15.03 -11.36
C MET A 136 -10.58 -14.24 -10.10
N GLU A 137 -11.15 -14.60 -8.96
CA GLU A 137 -10.90 -13.95 -7.69
C GLU A 137 -9.44 -14.11 -7.26
N THR A 138 -8.86 -15.30 -7.39
CA THR A 138 -7.46 -15.54 -7.05
C THR A 138 -6.50 -14.66 -7.85
N GLN A 139 -6.69 -14.57 -9.18
CA GLN A 139 -5.90 -13.69 -10.04
C GLN A 139 -6.14 -12.21 -9.75
N ALA A 140 -7.39 -11.83 -9.42
CA ALA A 140 -7.72 -10.48 -9.04
C ALA A 140 -7.02 -10.07 -7.74
N ILE A 141 -6.96 -10.95 -6.75
CA ILE A 141 -6.27 -10.70 -5.47
C ILE A 141 -4.78 -10.45 -5.67
N ASP A 142 -4.10 -11.21 -6.54
CA ASP A 142 -2.67 -11.00 -6.81
C ASP A 142 -2.42 -9.61 -7.42
N ARG A 143 -3.20 -9.22 -8.42
CA ARG A 143 -3.13 -7.88 -9.02
C ARG A 143 -3.47 -6.76 -8.02
N VAL A 144 -4.47 -7.01 -7.18
CA VAL A 144 -4.89 -6.08 -6.12
C VAL A 144 -3.79 -5.91 -5.08
N ALA A 145 -3.10 -7.00 -4.70
CA ALA A 145 -1.99 -6.94 -3.74
C ALA A 145 -0.83 -6.08 -4.27
N GLU A 146 -0.50 -6.17 -5.55
CA GLU A 146 0.52 -5.32 -6.18
C GLU A 146 0.10 -3.84 -6.20
N LYS A 147 -1.14 -3.55 -6.57
CA LYS A 147 -1.65 -2.17 -6.63
C LYS A 147 -1.80 -1.56 -5.24
N PHE A 148 -2.29 -2.33 -4.28
CA PHE A 148 -2.33 -1.96 -2.86
C PHE A 148 -0.94 -1.57 -2.36
N ALA A 149 0.05 -2.44 -2.59
CA ALA A 149 1.43 -2.22 -2.19
C ALA A 149 1.99 -0.94 -2.79
N ARG A 150 1.74 -0.70 -4.08
CA ARG A 150 2.17 0.52 -4.77
C ARG A 150 1.56 1.77 -4.14
N GLN A 151 0.26 1.77 -3.88
CA GLN A 151 -0.41 2.90 -3.25
C GLN A 151 0.12 3.14 -1.83
N LEU A 152 0.26 2.09 -1.03
CA LEU A 152 0.79 2.19 0.33
C LEU A 152 2.22 2.74 0.34
N VAL A 153 3.11 2.16 -0.46
CA VAL A 153 4.53 2.56 -0.48
C VAL A 153 4.71 3.98 -1.03
N VAL A 154 3.89 4.40 -2.00
CA VAL A 154 3.87 5.81 -2.45
C VAL A 154 3.56 6.73 -1.28
N ASN A 155 2.53 6.44 -0.49
CA ASN A 155 2.17 7.25 0.67
C ASN A 155 3.30 7.27 1.73
N LEU A 156 3.98 6.13 1.94
CA LEU A 156 5.11 6.06 2.87
C LEU A 156 6.32 6.90 2.42
N VAL A 157 6.57 6.97 1.11
CA VAL A 157 7.79 7.59 0.54
C VAL A 157 7.58 9.08 0.22
N GLU A 158 6.39 9.46 -0.22
CA GLU A 158 6.12 10.85 -0.66
C GLU A 158 5.68 11.74 0.50
N GLY A 159 5.27 11.17 1.62
CA GLY A 159 4.66 11.91 2.73
C GLY A 159 3.34 12.56 2.28
N PHE A 160 2.49 12.94 3.19
CA PHE A 160 1.21 13.61 2.85
C PHE A 160 1.42 15.08 2.50
#